data_1f4155564967222bd1772c65cdd987ad
#
_entry.id   1f4155564967222bd1772c65cdd987ad
#
_cell.length_a   1.000
_cell.length_b   1.000
_cell.length_c   1.000
_cell.angle_alpha   90.00
_cell.angle_beta   90.00
_cell.angle_gamma   90.00
#
_symmetry.space_group_name_H-M   'P 1'
#
loop_
_entity.id
_entity.type
_entity.pdbx_description
1 polymer ?
#
loop_
_entity_poly.entity_id
_entity_poly.type
_entity_poly.pdbx_seq_one_letter_code
_entity_poly.pdbx_strand_id
1 'polypeptide(L)'
;MFERFTPDTRTVVVHTQDHARRLGHNYIGPEHLLLALASTDQPAGAVLREHGVTPEGVEEEIVRLVGLGGASHLFGTLNRDALASVGIDIDAVRARIEESFGPEALARAESAVHHGPRSPRRGPRRVVPTVLARRWRRRRVARRPARTAQAPAPTGLYQAAGARSGGHIRFSPRAKESLANTVREAQARHDSYIGLEHLSLSLITMTTGLVPSVLSALGASAPALRTAISERYGQVS
;
A
#
# COMPACT_ATOMS: atom_id res chain seq x y z
N MET A 1 -16.97 -7.07 4.40
CA MET A 1 -15.89 -6.81 5.36
C MET A 1 -15.80 -5.34 5.76
N PHE A 2 -15.95 -4.39 4.81
CA PHE A 2 -15.81 -2.95 5.08
C PHE A 2 -17.08 -2.25 5.60
N GLU A 3 -18.17 -2.96 5.82
CA GLU A 3 -19.45 -2.38 6.26
C GLU A 3 -19.38 -1.81 7.69
N ARG A 4 -18.57 -2.43 8.56
CA ARG A 4 -18.34 -1.99 9.94
C ARG A 4 -17.27 -0.92 10.10
N PHE A 5 -16.52 -0.59 9.02
CA PHE A 5 -15.51 0.46 9.07
C PHE A 5 -16.17 1.83 9.17
N THR A 6 -15.67 2.65 10.08
CA THR A 6 -16.08 4.06 10.15
C THR A 6 -15.76 4.78 8.84
N PRO A 7 -16.42 5.90 8.51
CA PRO A 7 -16.10 6.69 7.33
C PRO A 7 -14.63 7.08 7.27
N ASP A 8 -14.03 7.48 8.40
CA ASP A 8 -12.63 7.88 8.50
C ASP A 8 -11.69 6.71 8.21
N THR A 9 -11.97 5.53 8.77
CA THR A 9 -11.18 4.33 8.50
C THR A 9 -11.25 3.93 7.02
N ARG A 10 -12.40 4.05 6.38
CA ARG A 10 -12.54 3.82 4.94
C ARG A 10 -11.71 4.81 4.14
N THR A 11 -11.73 6.09 4.52
CA THR A 11 -10.94 7.15 3.88
C THR A 11 -9.45 6.86 3.96
N VAL A 12 -8.94 6.48 5.13
CA VAL A 12 -7.53 6.10 5.31
C VAL A 12 -7.17 4.89 4.44
N VAL A 13 -8.02 3.86 4.38
CA VAL A 13 -7.77 2.69 3.51
C VAL A 13 -7.76 3.07 2.02
N VAL A 14 -8.59 4.02 1.59
CA VAL A 14 -8.56 4.54 0.21
C VAL A 14 -7.28 5.31 -0.05
N HIS A 15 -6.90 6.24 0.83
CA HIS A 15 -5.65 7.01 0.71
C HIS A 15 -4.41 6.12 0.70
N THR A 16 -4.44 4.97 1.37
CA THR A 16 -3.36 3.98 1.29
C THR A 16 -3.04 3.57 -0.15
N GLN A 17 -4.08 3.43 -0.99
CA GLN A 17 -3.88 3.10 -2.40
C GLN A 17 -3.23 4.26 -3.18
N ASP A 18 -3.58 5.49 -2.83
CA ASP A 18 -3.02 6.68 -3.47
C ASP A 18 -1.55 6.87 -3.08
N HIS A 19 -1.18 6.63 -1.82
CA HIS A 19 0.21 6.61 -1.37
C HIS A 19 1.02 5.52 -2.09
N ALA A 20 0.52 4.29 -2.17
CA ALA A 20 1.19 3.22 -2.89
C ALA A 20 1.41 3.56 -4.38
N ARG A 21 0.40 4.18 -5.04
CA ARG A 21 0.52 4.66 -6.42
C ARG A 21 1.57 5.75 -6.56
N ARG A 22 1.55 6.73 -5.67
CA ARG A 22 2.49 7.86 -5.68
C ARG A 22 3.92 7.37 -5.53
N LEU A 23 4.16 6.42 -4.65
CA LEU A 23 5.45 5.76 -4.47
C LEU A 23 5.79 4.77 -5.60
N GLY A 24 4.88 4.52 -6.54
CA GLY A 24 5.07 3.62 -7.68
C GLY A 24 5.00 2.13 -7.32
N HIS A 25 4.53 1.80 -6.14
CA HIS A 25 4.43 0.42 -5.70
C HIS A 25 3.25 -0.29 -6.38
N ASN A 26 3.43 -1.56 -6.73
CA ASN A 26 2.40 -2.39 -7.37
C ASN A 26 1.58 -3.22 -6.36
N TYR A 27 1.80 -3.00 -5.07
CA TYR A 27 1.09 -3.63 -3.96
C TYR A 27 0.78 -2.61 -2.86
N ILE A 28 -0.19 -2.93 -2.02
CA ILE A 28 -0.51 -2.18 -0.80
C ILE A 28 -0.02 -3.02 0.38
N GLY A 29 0.99 -2.53 1.07
CA GLY A 29 1.53 -3.13 2.29
C GLY A 29 1.03 -2.45 3.57
N PRO A 30 1.30 -3.01 4.75
CA PRO A 30 0.96 -2.37 6.02
C PRO A 30 1.72 -1.06 6.26
N GLU A 31 2.89 -0.87 5.66
CA GLU A 31 3.65 0.39 5.66
C GLU A 31 2.87 1.52 4.98
N HIS A 32 2.13 1.24 3.92
CA HIS A 32 1.27 2.23 3.28
C HIS A 32 0.04 2.56 4.12
N LEU A 33 -0.48 1.59 4.89
CA LEU A 33 -1.53 1.83 5.88
C LEU A 33 -1.03 2.75 7.00
N LEU A 34 0.21 2.53 7.48
CA LEU A 34 0.84 3.38 8.48
C LEU A 34 1.03 4.81 7.96
N LEU A 35 1.51 4.97 6.72
CA LEU A 35 1.67 6.27 6.07
C LEU A 35 0.33 7.02 5.96
N ALA A 36 -0.70 6.35 5.46
CA ALA A 36 -2.03 6.95 5.35
C ALA A 36 -2.61 7.32 6.73
N LEU A 37 -2.34 6.51 7.75
CA LEU A 37 -2.78 6.76 9.12
C LEU A 37 -2.04 7.95 9.75
N ALA A 38 -0.73 8.08 9.56
CA ALA A 38 0.06 9.22 10.02
C ALA A 38 -0.36 10.53 9.32
N SER A 39 -0.84 10.44 8.08
CA SER A 39 -1.25 11.56 7.24
C SER A 39 -2.68 12.08 7.56
N THR A 40 -3.45 11.38 8.39
CA THR A 40 -4.81 11.84 8.74
C THR A 40 -4.79 12.87 9.86
N ASP A 41 -5.74 13.83 9.82
CA ASP A 41 -5.94 14.81 10.89
C ASP A 41 -6.75 14.25 12.08
N GLN A 42 -7.16 12.99 12.00
CA GLN A 42 -7.89 12.31 13.07
C GLN A 42 -7.00 12.05 14.30
N PRO A 43 -7.59 11.83 15.48
CA PRO A 43 -6.86 11.63 16.74
C PRO A 43 -5.74 10.57 16.65
N ALA A 44 -5.97 9.49 15.92
CA ALA A 44 -4.96 8.44 15.71
C ALA A 44 -3.70 8.97 15.01
N GLY A 45 -3.87 9.77 13.96
CA GLY A 45 -2.75 10.41 13.26
C GLY A 45 -2.02 11.43 14.15
N ALA A 46 -2.77 12.19 14.95
CA ALA A 46 -2.19 13.13 15.91
C ALA A 46 -1.30 12.41 16.92
N VAL A 47 -1.77 11.32 17.54
CA VAL A 47 -0.98 10.51 18.48
C VAL A 47 0.28 9.95 17.82
N LEU A 48 0.20 9.48 16.60
CA LEU A 48 1.38 8.99 15.88
C LEU A 48 2.43 10.11 15.72
N ARG A 49 2.01 11.30 15.30
CA ARG A 49 2.91 12.45 15.12
C ARG A 49 3.51 12.94 16.44
N GLU A 50 2.72 12.99 17.52
CA GLU A 50 3.18 13.31 18.88
C GLU A 50 4.31 12.38 19.36
N HIS A 51 4.33 11.14 18.86
CA HIS A 51 5.36 10.14 19.15
C HIS A 51 6.43 10.00 18.06
N GLY A 52 6.59 11.02 17.20
CA GLY A 52 7.64 11.05 16.18
C GLY A 52 7.32 10.29 14.89
N VAL A 53 6.15 9.65 14.78
CA VAL A 53 5.73 8.95 13.57
C VAL A 53 5.02 9.94 12.65
N THR A 54 5.81 10.77 11.97
CA THR A 54 5.31 11.77 11.02
C THR A 54 5.10 11.17 9.63
N PRO A 55 4.19 11.71 8.80
CA PRO A 55 4.01 11.25 7.42
C PRO A 55 5.31 11.26 6.62
N GLU A 56 6.09 12.35 6.76
CA GLU A 56 7.35 12.54 6.05
C GLU A 56 8.38 11.50 6.47
N GLY A 57 8.53 11.28 7.79
CA GLY A 57 9.46 10.28 8.32
C GLY A 57 9.08 8.85 7.92
N VAL A 58 7.78 8.52 7.96
CA VAL A 58 7.30 7.20 7.49
C VAL A 58 7.56 7.02 6.01
N GLU A 59 7.32 8.06 5.19
CA GLU A 59 7.55 8.01 3.75
C GLU A 59 9.04 7.85 3.42
N GLU A 60 9.91 8.60 4.10
CA GLU A 60 11.37 8.52 3.94
C GLU A 60 11.87 7.12 4.26
N GLU A 61 11.40 6.52 5.37
CA GLU A 61 11.75 5.16 5.75
C GLU A 61 11.22 4.11 4.77
N ILE A 62 10.01 4.27 4.24
CA ILE A 62 9.49 3.39 3.18
C ILE A 62 10.40 3.47 1.96
N VAL A 63 10.76 4.68 1.51
CA VAL A 63 11.63 4.86 0.35
C VAL A 63 13.04 4.32 0.63
N ARG A 64 13.55 4.49 1.85
CA ARG A 64 14.85 3.94 2.25
C ARG A 64 14.86 2.40 2.26
N LEU A 65 13.80 1.76 2.75
CA LEU A 65 13.74 0.30 2.92
C LEU A 65 13.28 -0.44 1.66
N VAL A 66 12.39 0.14 0.89
CA VAL A 66 11.75 -0.50 -0.27
C VAL A 66 12.18 0.17 -1.58
N GLY A 67 12.50 1.47 -1.55
CA GLY A 67 12.75 2.30 -2.71
C GLY A 67 11.46 2.85 -3.34
N LEU A 68 11.61 3.64 -4.40
CA LEU A 68 10.50 4.08 -5.23
C LEU A 68 10.16 3.03 -6.28
N GLY A 69 8.87 2.79 -6.53
CA GLY A 69 8.40 1.89 -7.58
C GLY A 69 8.76 2.39 -8.98
N GLY A 70 9.18 1.47 -9.83
CA GLY A 70 9.65 1.75 -11.19
C GLY A 70 10.82 0.84 -11.58
N ALA A 71 11.45 1.08 -12.71
CA ALA A 71 12.52 0.23 -13.27
C ALA A 71 13.75 0.04 -12.35
N SER A 72 13.88 0.85 -11.29
CA SER A 72 15.06 0.81 -10.40
C SER A 72 14.99 -0.23 -9.27
N HIS A 73 13.85 -0.93 -9.10
CA HIS A 73 13.61 -1.77 -7.92
C HIS A 73 14.36 -3.08 -7.84
N LEU A 74 14.75 -3.65 -8.97
CA LEU A 74 15.52 -4.90 -8.96
C LEU A 74 16.92 -4.68 -8.37
N PHE A 75 17.40 -3.43 -8.34
CA PHE A 75 18.76 -3.08 -7.95
C PHE A 75 18.84 -1.79 -7.12
N GLY A 76 17.89 -1.56 -6.19
CA GLY A 76 17.89 -0.39 -5.30
C GLY A 76 19.16 -0.30 -4.43
N THR A 77 19.56 0.91 -4.04
CA THR A 77 20.83 1.19 -3.33
C THR A 77 20.98 0.37 -2.03
N LEU A 78 19.91 0.16 -1.27
CA LEU A 78 19.94 -0.65 -0.04
C LEU A 78 20.17 -2.14 -0.28
N ASN A 79 19.61 -2.69 -1.35
CA ASN A 79 19.92 -4.05 -1.76
C ASN A 79 21.35 -4.17 -2.26
N ARG A 80 21.90 -3.12 -2.86
CA ARG A 80 23.27 -3.05 -3.33
C ARG A 80 24.26 -3.14 -2.17
N ASP A 81 24.11 -2.30 -1.14
CA ASP A 81 25.00 -2.28 0.02
C ASP A 81 24.88 -3.57 0.85
N ALA A 82 23.67 -4.08 1.06
CA ALA A 82 23.43 -5.34 1.72
C ALA A 82 24.01 -6.54 0.97
N LEU A 83 23.95 -6.55 -0.35
CA LEU A 83 24.53 -7.61 -1.18
C LEU A 83 26.06 -7.46 -1.29
N ALA A 84 26.57 -6.24 -1.35
CA ALA A 84 28.00 -5.97 -1.32
C ALA A 84 28.63 -6.45 0.00
N SER A 85 27.92 -6.30 1.13
CA SER A 85 28.41 -6.79 2.43
C SER A 85 28.57 -8.31 2.52
N VAL A 86 27.83 -9.06 1.69
CA VAL A 86 27.96 -10.53 1.55
C VAL A 86 28.76 -10.93 0.30
N GLY A 87 29.49 -9.98 -0.31
CA GLY A 87 30.37 -10.23 -1.45
C GLY A 87 29.68 -10.34 -2.81
N ILE A 88 28.43 -9.92 -2.93
CA ILE A 88 27.68 -9.93 -4.18
C ILE A 88 27.69 -8.52 -4.79
N ASP A 89 28.42 -8.38 -5.90
CA ASP A 89 28.43 -7.16 -6.73
C ASP A 89 27.26 -7.20 -7.73
N ILE A 90 26.26 -6.35 -7.47
CA ILE A 90 25.06 -6.26 -8.33
C ILE A 90 25.41 -5.77 -9.74
N ASP A 91 26.39 -4.88 -9.89
CA ASP A 91 26.76 -4.35 -11.19
C ASP A 91 27.45 -5.45 -12.02
N ALA A 92 28.25 -6.30 -11.38
CA ALA A 92 28.83 -7.48 -12.01
C ALA A 92 27.75 -8.52 -12.39
N VAL A 93 26.76 -8.74 -11.54
CA VAL A 93 25.62 -9.63 -11.83
C VAL A 93 24.80 -9.07 -12.99
N ARG A 94 24.53 -7.77 -13.01
CA ARG A 94 23.80 -7.10 -14.08
C ARG A 94 24.53 -7.23 -15.42
N ALA A 95 25.82 -6.92 -15.44
CA ALA A 95 26.64 -7.05 -16.64
C ALA A 95 26.65 -8.50 -17.20
N ARG A 96 26.69 -9.48 -16.29
CA ARG A 96 26.67 -10.90 -16.68
C ARG A 96 25.30 -11.35 -17.22
N ILE A 97 24.21 -10.79 -16.72
CA ILE A 97 22.85 -11.01 -17.26
C ILE A 97 22.73 -10.36 -18.65
N GLU A 98 23.22 -9.12 -18.81
CA GLU A 98 23.24 -8.44 -20.11
C GLU A 98 24.10 -9.18 -21.16
N GLU A 99 25.25 -9.69 -20.75
CA GLU A 99 26.12 -10.50 -21.59
C GLU A 99 25.46 -11.84 -22.00
N SER A 100 24.77 -12.50 -21.04
CA SER A 100 24.21 -13.84 -21.28
C SER A 100 22.85 -13.81 -22.02
N PHE A 101 22.05 -12.79 -21.83
CA PHE A 101 20.67 -12.72 -22.32
C PHE A 101 20.37 -11.50 -23.20
N GLY A 102 21.38 -10.66 -23.43
CA GLY A 102 21.28 -9.43 -24.20
C GLY A 102 20.74 -8.23 -23.43
N PRO A 103 21.02 -6.99 -23.85
CA PRO A 103 20.69 -5.76 -23.13
C PRO A 103 19.19 -5.55 -22.94
N GLU A 104 18.34 -6.14 -23.78
CA GLU A 104 16.89 -6.04 -23.65
C GLU A 104 16.28 -7.07 -22.67
N ALA A 105 17.06 -8.04 -22.18
CA ALA A 105 16.52 -9.08 -21.29
C ALA A 105 16.10 -8.51 -19.94
N LEU A 106 16.90 -7.60 -19.38
CA LEU A 106 16.59 -6.87 -18.15
C LEU A 106 15.33 -6.00 -18.33
N ALA A 107 15.24 -5.22 -19.40
CA ALA A 107 14.07 -4.41 -19.69
C ALA A 107 12.80 -5.24 -19.89
N ARG A 108 12.93 -6.43 -20.49
CA ARG A 108 11.82 -7.39 -20.63
C ARG A 108 11.43 -8.02 -19.29
N ALA A 109 12.39 -8.39 -18.45
CA ALA A 109 12.14 -8.92 -17.12
C ALA A 109 11.48 -7.87 -16.22
N GLU A 110 11.97 -6.64 -16.24
CA GLU A 110 11.36 -5.50 -15.56
C GLU A 110 9.93 -5.27 -16.05
N SER A 111 9.70 -5.28 -17.37
CA SER A 111 8.37 -5.17 -17.94
C SER A 111 7.45 -6.33 -17.53
N ALA A 112 7.95 -7.55 -17.43
CA ALA A 112 7.18 -8.72 -17.02
C ALA A 112 6.78 -8.66 -15.54
N VAL A 113 7.68 -8.20 -14.67
CA VAL A 113 7.40 -7.96 -13.24
C VAL A 113 6.34 -6.88 -13.07
N HIS A 114 6.41 -5.80 -13.86
CA HIS A 114 5.45 -4.71 -13.79
C HIS A 114 4.09 -5.01 -14.41
N HIS A 115 4.03 -5.90 -15.41
CA HIS A 115 2.77 -6.19 -16.10
C HIS A 115 2.04 -7.42 -15.56
N GLY A 116 2.65 -8.21 -14.67
CA GLY A 116 2.15 -9.51 -14.24
C GLY A 116 2.06 -10.51 -15.41
N PRO A 117 1.83 -11.80 -15.18
CA PRO A 117 1.61 -12.75 -16.25
C PRO A 117 0.41 -12.27 -17.09
N ARG A 118 0.66 -11.95 -18.36
CA ARG A 118 -0.42 -11.65 -19.31
C ARG A 118 -1.33 -12.86 -19.31
N SER A 119 -2.56 -12.69 -18.86
CA SER A 119 -3.60 -13.70 -19.03
C SER A 119 -3.55 -14.18 -20.48
N PRO A 120 -3.54 -15.50 -20.74
CA PRO A 120 -3.49 -16.00 -22.10
C PRO A 120 -4.64 -15.34 -22.85
N ARG A 121 -4.31 -14.74 -23.99
CA ARG A 121 -5.30 -14.10 -24.88
C ARG A 121 -6.44 -15.07 -25.05
N ARG A 122 -7.63 -14.73 -24.57
CA ARG A 122 -8.85 -15.45 -24.90
C ARG A 122 -8.87 -15.65 -26.41
N GLY A 123 -8.95 -16.91 -26.83
CA GLY A 123 -9.08 -17.30 -28.22
C GLY A 123 -10.28 -16.61 -28.90
N PRO A 124 -10.40 -16.73 -30.22
CA PRO A 124 -11.34 -15.93 -31.01
C PRO A 124 -12.74 -16.00 -30.42
N ARG A 125 -13.29 -14.84 -30.10
CA ARG A 125 -14.66 -14.68 -29.64
C ARG A 125 -15.56 -15.31 -30.70
N ARG A 126 -16.29 -16.38 -30.37
CA ARG A 126 -17.44 -16.84 -31.16
C ARG A 126 -18.35 -15.64 -31.34
N VAL A 127 -18.55 -15.30 -32.60
CA VAL A 127 -19.50 -14.25 -33.04
C VAL A 127 -20.90 -14.77 -32.70
N VAL A 128 -21.52 -14.19 -31.68
CA VAL A 128 -22.94 -14.46 -31.38
C VAL A 128 -23.76 -13.54 -32.28
N PRO A 129 -24.81 -14.05 -32.98
CA PRO A 129 -25.59 -13.24 -33.93
C PRO A 129 -26.21 -12.02 -33.26
N THR A 130 -26.16 -10.91 -33.97
CA THR A 130 -26.42 -9.52 -33.53
C THR A 130 -27.86 -9.22 -33.10
N VAL A 131 -28.80 -10.18 -33.18
CA VAL A 131 -30.25 -9.93 -33.01
C VAL A 131 -30.66 -9.87 -31.52
N LEU A 132 -29.93 -10.55 -30.62
CA LEU A 132 -30.28 -10.57 -29.20
C LEU A 132 -29.61 -9.46 -28.39
N ALA A 133 -28.61 -8.73 -28.95
CA ALA A 133 -27.84 -7.71 -28.23
C ALA A 133 -28.58 -6.36 -28.06
N ARG A 134 -29.63 -6.10 -28.84
CA ARG A 134 -30.36 -4.81 -28.80
C ARG A 134 -31.30 -4.65 -27.60
N ARG A 135 -31.75 -5.76 -27.00
CA ARG A 135 -32.73 -5.68 -25.89
C ARG A 135 -32.05 -5.48 -24.51
N TRP A 136 -30.75 -5.79 -24.41
CA TRP A 136 -29.98 -5.66 -23.15
C TRP A 136 -29.23 -4.32 -22.99
N ARG A 137 -29.06 -3.55 -24.07
CA ARG A 137 -28.38 -2.24 -24.02
C ARG A 137 -29.21 -1.13 -23.39
N ARG A 138 -30.55 -1.26 -23.39
CA ARG A 138 -31.44 -0.18 -22.89
C ARG A 138 -31.58 -0.13 -21.37
N ARG A 139 -31.09 -1.12 -20.61
CA ARG A 139 -31.17 -1.15 -19.13
C ARG A 139 -29.89 -0.81 -18.39
N ARG A 140 -28.76 -0.51 -19.06
CA ARG A 140 -27.47 -0.19 -18.42
C ARG A 140 -27.07 1.29 -18.50
N VAL A 141 -27.94 2.20 -18.95
CA VAL A 141 -27.61 3.64 -19.09
C VAL A 141 -27.99 4.45 -17.84
N ALA A 142 -28.59 3.84 -16.84
CA ALA A 142 -28.96 4.56 -15.62
C ALA A 142 -28.34 3.92 -14.38
N ARG A 143 -27.11 4.27 -14.07
CA ARG A 143 -26.48 4.40 -12.75
C ARG A 143 -24.96 4.50 -12.92
N ARG A 144 -24.47 5.63 -13.46
CA ARG A 144 -23.17 6.13 -13.03
C ARG A 144 -23.41 6.66 -11.60
N PRO A 145 -22.80 6.08 -10.56
CA PRO A 145 -22.79 6.76 -9.28
C PRO A 145 -22.11 8.12 -9.53
N ALA A 146 -22.74 9.18 -9.04
CA ALA A 146 -22.13 10.50 -9.00
C ALA A 146 -20.71 10.32 -8.48
N ARG A 147 -19.71 10.86 -9.19
CA ARG A 147 -18.35 11.00 -8.67
C ARG A 147 -18.51 11.85 -7.40
N THR A 148 -18.58 11.19 -6.25
CA THR A 148 -18.31 11.85 -4.99
C THR A 148 -17.00 12.60 -5.19
N ALA A 149 -17.02 13.89 -4.87
CA ALA A 149 -15.84 14.75 -4.94
C ALA A 149 -14.67 13.99 -4.30
N GLN A 150 -13.72 13.61 -5.13
CA GLN A 150 -12.57 12.85 -4.70
C GLN A 150 -11.77 13.78 -3.81
N ALA A 151 -11.57 13.41 -2.55
CA ALA A 151 -10.68 14.14 -1.67
C ALA A 151 -9.35 14.37 -2.40
N PRO A 152 -8.69 15.53 -2.20
CA PRO A 152 -7.42 15.82 -2.85
C PRO A 152 -6.46 14.66 -2.62
N ALA A 153 -5.74 14.26 -3.66
CA ALA A 153 -4.75 13.19 -3.56
C ALA A 153 -3.72 13.54 -2.47
N PRO A 154 -3.31 12.59 -1.63
CA PRO A 154 -2.36 12.85 -0.56
C PRO A 154 -1.05 13.40 -1.15
N THR A 155 -0.60 14.51 -0.61
CA THR A 155 0.71 15.09 -0.91
C THR A 155 1.78 14.36 -0.12
N GLY A 156 3.00 14.28 -0.63
CA GLY A 156 4.13 13.67 0.05
C GLY A 156 5.46 14.11 -0.57
N LEU A 157 6.59 13.72 0.05
CA LEU A 157 7.93 14.11 -0.34
C LEU A 157 8.38 13.48 -1.66
N TYR A 158 7.92 12.26 -1.92
CA TYR A 158 8.40 11.45 -3.04
C TYR A 158 7.28 11.09 -4.01
N GLN A 159 7.63 11.09 -5.29
CA GLN A 159 6.75 10.63 -6.37
C GLN A 159 7.58 9.83 -7.36
N ALA A 160 7.17 8.58 -7.59
CA ALA A 160 7.86 7.73 -8.58
C ALA A 160 7.65 8.25 -10.01
N ALA A 161 8.71 8.24 -10.80
CA ALA A 161 8.62 8.55 -12.23
C ALA A 161 7.76 7.49 -12.92
N GLY A 162 6.67 7.92 -13.58
CA GLY A 162 5.75 6.99 -14.26
C GLY A 162 4.71 6.32 -13.35
N ALA A 163 4.46 6.87 -12.15
CA ALA A 163 3.39 6.42 -11.28
C ALA A 163 2.07 6.32 -12.06
N ARG A 164 1.50 5.11 -12.12
CA ARG A 164 0.30 4.85 -12.94
C ARG A 164 -0.94 5.40 -12.26
N SER A 165 -1.65 6.28 -12.94
CA SER A 165 -2.90 6.89 -12.47
C SER A 165 -4.13 5.98 -12.58
N GLY A 166 -3.99 4.71 -12.96
CA GLY A 166 -5.13 3.81 -13.15
C GLY A 166 -4.76 2.35 -12.95
N GLY A 167 -5.63 1.60 -12.28
CA GLY A 167 -5.50 0.17 -12.06
C GLY A 167 -5.77 -0.21 -10.59
N HIS A 168 -6.22 -1.44 -10.38
CA HIS A 168 -6.42 -1.98 -9.04
C HIS A 168 -5.08 -2.48 -8.49
N ILE A 169 -4.60 -1.87 -7.39
CA ILE A 169 -3.44 -2.37 -6.65
C ILE A 169 -3.92 -3.37 -5.61
N ARG A 170 -3.24 -4.49 -5.49
CA ARG A 170 -3.61 -5.59 -4.59
C ARG A 170 -3.01 -5.37 -3.21
N PHE A 171 -3.78 -5.68 -2.18
CA PHE A 171 -3.25 -5.79 -0.83
C PHE A 171 -2.31 -6.98 -0.71
N SER A 172 -1.14 -6.76 -0.13
CA SER A 172 -0.19 -7.81 0.22
C SER A 172 -0.81 -8.77 1.26
N PRO A 173 -0.30 -10.00 1.41
CA PRO A 173 -0.77 -10.92 2.44
C PRO A 173 -0.68 -10.30 3.84
N ARG A 174 0.40 -9.58 4.15
CA ARG A 174 0.60 -8.90 5.45
C ARG A 174 -0.37 -7.75 5.68
N ALA A 175 -0.71 -6.97 4.64
CA ALA A 175 -1.72 -5.92 4.77
C ALA A 175 -3.12 -6.51 4.99
N LYS A 176 -3.43 -7.65 4.37
CA LYS A 176 -4.68 -8.38 4.65
C LYS A 176 -4.73 -8.91 6.08
N GLU A 177 -3.61 -9.41 6.57
CA GLU A 177 -3.45 -9.87 7.96
C GLU A 177 -3.64 -8.70 8.94
N SER A 178 -3.01 -7.53 8.72
CA SER A 178 -3.21 -6.38 9.58
C SER A 178 -4.66 -5.90 9.59
N LEU A 179 -5.35 -5.90 8.44
CA LEU A 179 -6.78 -5.59 8.37
C LEU A 179 -7.65 -6.64 9.09
N ALA A 180 -7.27 -7.92 9.06
CA ALA A 180 -7.95 -8.96 9.83
C ALA A 180 -7.72 -8.78 11.34
N ASN A 181 -6.50 -8.40 11.73
CA ASN A 181 -6.18 -8.09 13.12
C ASN A 181 -6.92 -6.84 13.61
N THR A 182 -7.14 -5.83 12.76
CA THR A 182 -7.99 -4.68 13.05
C THR A 182 -9.41 -5.10 13.48
N VAL A 183 -9.97 -6.09 12.78
CA VAL A 183 -11.28 -6.65 13.16
C VAL A 183 -11.22 -7.38 14.51
N ARG A 184 -10.13 -8.11 14.77
CA ARG A 184 -9.93 -8.80 16.05
C ARG A 184 -9.76 -7.82 17.22
N GLU A 185 -9.06 -6.71 17.02
CA GLU A 185 -8.94 -5.64 18.03
C GLU A 185 -10.30 -5.04 18.38
N ALA A 186 -11.16 -4.74 17.38
CA ALA A 186 -12.51 -4.27 17.62
C ALA A 186 -13.36 -5.31 18.38
N GLN A 187 -13.26 -6.58 18.00
CA GLN A 187 -13.98 -7.66 18.70
C GLN A 187 -13.51 -7.84 20.13
N ALA A 188 -12.20 -7.75 20.39
CA ALA A 188 -11.63 -7.86 21.73
C ALA A 188 -12.09 -6.72 22.66
N ARG A 189 -12.41 -5.57 22.09
CA ARG A 189 -12.97 -4.40 22.81
C ARG A 189 -14.50 -4.40 22.88
N HIS A 190 -15.14 -5.38 22.26
CA HIS A 190 -16.61 -5.47 22.13
C HIS A 190 -17.24 -4.31 21.33
N ASP A 191 -16.47 -3.65 20.46
CA ASP A 191 -16.95 -2.54 19.65
C ASP A 191 -17.76 -3.05 18.45
N SER A 192 -18.88 -2.38 18.18
CA SER A 192 -19.75 -2.68 17.03
C SER A 192 -19.22 -2.13 15.71
N TYR A 193 -18.22 -1.24 15.76
CA TYR A 193 -17.59 -0.55 14.64
C TYR A 193 -16.09 -0.86 14.58
N ILE A 194 -15.48 -0.50 13.46
CA ILE A 194 -14.02 -0.62 13.25
C ILE A 194 -13.50 0.78 12.98
N GLY A 195 -12.86 1.38 13.97
CA GLY A 195 -12.30 2.73 13.93
C GLY A 195 -10.80 2.75 13.64
N LEU A 196 -10.24 3.97 13.58
CA LEU A 196 -8.81 4.19 13.35
C LEU A 196 -7.95 3.69 14.51
N GLU A 197 -8.47 3.71 15.74
CA GLU A 197 -7.83 3.13 16.92
C GLU A 197 -7.51 1.66 16.73
N HIS A 198 -8.46 0.87 16.21
CA HIS A 198 -8.28 -0.54 15.96
C HIS A 198 -7.24 -0.80 14.85
N LEU A 199 -7.26 0.03 13.79
CA LEU A 199 -6.27 -0.04 12.73
C LEU A 199 -4.87 0.31 13.25
N SER A 200 -4.76 1.36 14.06
CA SER A 200 -3.50 1.79 14.67
C SER A 200 -2.91 0.69 15.56
N LEU A 201 -3.74 0.14 16.46
CA LEU A 201 -3.31 -0.92 17.36
C LEU A 201 -2.86 -2.17 16.62
N SER A 202 -3.59 -2.54 15.57
CA SER A 202 -3.22 -3.67 14.71
C SER A 202 -1.86 -3.47 14.02
N LEU A 203 -1.57 -2.26 13.54
CA LEU A 203 -0.30 -1.95 12.89
C LEU A 203 0.86 -1.92 13.89
N ILE A 204 0.67 -1.27 15.04
CA ILE A 204 1.70 -1.13 16.08
C ILE A 204 2.07 -2.48 16.70
N THR A 205 1.13 -3.42 16.79
CA THR A 205 1.37 -4.75 17.36
C THR A 205 2.02 -5.73 16.39
N MET A 206 2.26 -5.34 15.13
CA MET A 206 3.00 -6.18 14.19
C MET A 206 4.44 -6.38 14.66
N THR A 207 4.87 -7.63 14.73
CA THR A 207 6.25 -8.00 15.15
C THR A 207 7.17 -8.26 13.96
N THR A 208 6.62 -8.38 12.75
CA THR A 208 7.37 -8.71 11.54
C THR A 208 6.96 -7.80 10.38
N GLY A 209 7.88 -7.52 9.49
CA GLY A 209 7.65 -6.69 8.30
C GLY A 209 8.19 -5.28 8.43
N LEU A 210 7.76 -4.39 7.54
CA LEU A 210 8.29 -3.04 7.45
C LEU A 210 7.83 -2.12 8.57
N VAL A 211 6.61 -2.30 9.09
CA VAL A 211 6.07 -1.42 10.15
C VAL A 211 6.97 -1.38 11.40
N PRO A 212 7.38 -2.51 12.01
CA PRO A 212 8.30 -2.48 13.14
C PRO A 212 9.64 -1.80 12.81
N SER A 213 10.17 -2.03 11.61
CA SER A 213 11.43 -1.41 11.16
C SER A 213 11.30 0.11 11.03
N VAL A 214 10.19 0.59 10.45
CA VAL A 214 9.88 2.01 10.33
C VAL A 214 9.70 2.65 11.71
N LEU A 215 8.93 2.05 12.61
CA LEU A 215 8.73 2.57 13.96
C LEU A 215 10.06 2.63 14.73
N SER A 216 10.90 1.60 14.62
CA SER A 216 12.22 1.55 15.26
C SER A 216 13.15 2.64 14.70
N ALA A 217 13.16 2.85 13.38
CA ALA A 217 13.98 3.87 12.75
C ALA A 217 13.58 5.29 13.16
N LEU A 218 12.28 5.52 13.36
CA LEU A 218 11.73 6.78 13.87
C LEU A 218 11.85 6.94 15.40
N GLY A 219 12.42 5.95 16.10
CA GLY A 219 12.56 5.96 17.56
C GLY A 219 11.23 5.81 18.30
N ALA A 220 10.17 5.38 17.62
CA ALA A 220 8.85 5.25 18.20
C ALA A 220 8.69 3.94 18.97
N SER A 221 8.28 4.04 20.23
CA SER A 221 8.02 2.88 21.09
C SER A 221 6.61 2.33 20.85
N ALA A 222 6.51 1.11 20.36
CA ALA A 222 5.23 0.44 20.13
C ALA A 222 4.37 0.34 21.42
N PRO A 223 4.91 0.00 22.60
CA PRO A 223 4.13 0.03 23.84
C PRO A 223 3.62 1.43 24.20
N ALA A 224 4.45 2.48 24.06
CA ALA A 224 4.04 3.86 24.35
C ALA A 224 2.91 4.31 23.39
N LEU A 225 3.03 4.04 22.11
CA LEU A 225 2.00 4.32 21.11
C LEU A 225 0.69 3.59 21.43
N ARG A 226 0.76 2.32 21.84
CA ARG A 226 -0.41 1.53 22.23
C ARG A 226 -1.15 2.18 23.41
N THR A 227 -0.41 2.58 24.45
CA THR A 227 -0.97 3.27 25.61
C THR A 227 -1.64 4.57 25.20
N ALA A 228 -0.92 5.44 24.48
CA ALA A 228 -1.42 6.75 24.06
C ALA A 228 -2.69 6.66 23.18
N ILE A 229 -2.73 5.70 22.24
CA ILE A 229 -3.94 5.47 21.43
C ILE A 229 -5.10 4.97 22.30
N SER A 230 -4.83 4.03 23.22
CA SER A 230 -5.87 3.51 24.11
C SER A 230 -6.43 4.58 25.03
N GLU A 231 -5.60 5.47 25.56
CA GLU A 231 -6.01 6.59 26.40
C GLU A 231 -6.81 7.63 25.61
N ARG A 232 -6.34 8.00 24.40
CA ARG A 232 -7.00 8.98 23.56
C ARG A 232 -8.43 8.57 23.17
N TYR A 233 -8.65 7.29 22.90
CA TYR A 233 -9.96 6.75 22.52
C TYR A 233 -10.78 6.23 23.70
N GLY A 234 -10.14 5.87 24.82
CA GLY A 234 -10.83 5.49 26.06
C GLY A 234 -11.50 6.66 26.80
N GLN A 235 -11.10 7.90 26.50
CA GLN A 235 -11.70 9.11 27.08
C GLN A 235 -12.94 9.60 26.32
N VAL A 236 -13.30 8.98 25.20
CA VAL A 236 -14.39 9.40 24.30
C VAL A 236 -15.62 8.48 24.44
N SER A 237 -15.60 7.49 25.35
CA SER A 237 -16.70 6.54 25.60
C SER A 237 -17.62 7.01 26.70
#